data_7f2ed50927ffa87abaa4fe013be661c9
#
_entry.id   7f2ed50927ffa87abaa4fe013be661c9
#
_cell.length_a   1.000
_cell.length_b   1.000
_cell.length_c   1.000
_cell.angle_alpha   90.00
_cell.angle_beta   90.00
_cell.angle_gamma   90.00
#
_symmetry.space_group_name_H-M   'P 1'
#
loop_
_entity.id
_entity.type
_entity.pdbx_description
1 polymer ?
#
loop_
_entity_poly.entity_id
_entity_poly.type
_entity_poly.pdbx_seq_one_letter_code
_entity_poly.pdbx_strand_id
1 'polypeptide(L)'
;MKKRFTEFVLDGRSSRKPTARTNVRRKKMGTTDHIFTLGIEEEFQIIDPETRELRSHIQQILAGGKMILKEHVKSEMHQSVVELGTEVCSDARCARQQVVDLRSELAALAARDGLKIASAGTHPFSHWMDQLITLDERYATIVKDMQQIARANLIFGLHVHVGIPDREEAIDVMNQARYFLPHIYALSVNSPFWLGQNTGLKAYRQMIFERFPRTGIPDAFESLSEYDDYLKLLVSTNCIDNAKKIWWDIRLHPFFNTIEFRICDAQSRVDDTIALAAVMQAIVAKLQKLRRQNVTFRSYPRRLIDENRWRASRYGLDGKLIDFGRKCEMDERELLHEMLEFIATEVDELGNHAEIAHIERIMREGTGADRQLAVWERAQDMKAVVDQIVAETNEGLAL
;
A
#
# COMPACT_ATOMS: atom_id res chain seq x y z
N MET A 1 -48.57 35.01 15.54
CA MET A 1 -49.85 34.27 15.48
C MET A 1 -49.57 32.80 15.76
N LYS A 2 -50.19 32.31 16.86
CA LYS A 2 -50.09 30.94 17.38
C LYS A 2 -50.95 29.97 16.57
N LYS A 3 -50.51 28.66 16.45
CA LYS A 3 -51.30 27.41 16.51
C LYS A 3 -50.36 26.26 16.27
N ARG A 4 -49.99 25.48 17.24
CA ARG A 4 -50.62 24.37 18.02
C ARG A 4 -50.62 23.04 17.27
N PHE A 5 -49.87 22.15 17.87
CA PHE A 5 -49.92 20.68 18.01
C PHE A 5 -51.27 20.01 17.72
N THR A 6 -51.22 18.82 17.11
CA THR A 6 -52.11 17.71 17.53
C THR A 6 -51.40 16.36 17.29
N GLU A 7 -51.35 15.57 18.36
CA GLU A 7 -51.03 14.14 18.42
C GLU A 7 -52.06 13.29 17.69
N PHE A 8 -51.63 12.15 17.14
CA PHE A 8 -52.56 11.02 16.93
C PHE A 8 -51.86 9.72 17.38
N VAL A 9 -52.35 9.21 18.50
CA VAL A 9 -52.20 7.83 18.95
C VAL A 9 -53.39 7.07 18.39
N LEU A 10 -53.18 5.89 17.78
CA LEU A 10 -54.15 4.80 17.84
C LEU A 10 -53.50 3.43 17.49
N ASP A 11 -53.73 2.60 18.36
CA ASP A 11 -53.63 1.20 18.64
C ASP A 11 -54.05 0.27 17.46
N GLY A 12 -53.33 -0.82 17.24
CA GLY A 12 -53.71 -1.85 16.28
C GLY A 12 -52.94 -3.15 16.55
N ARG A 13 -53.38 -3.93 17.55
CA ARG A 13 -52.88 -5.29 17.81
C ARG A 13 -53.17 -6.22 16.64
N SER A 14 -52.12 -6.86 16.10
CA SER A 14 -52.26 -8.07 15.30
C SER A 14 -51.20 -9.10 15.73
N SER A 15 -51.71 -10.20 16.25
CA SER A 15 -50.99 -11.41 16.68
C SER A 15 -50.37 -12.13 15.52
N ARG A 16 -49.03 -12.24 15.48
CA ARG A 16 -48.28 -13.26 14.70
C ARG A 16 -47.28 -14.01 15.56
N LYS A 17 -47.37 -15.35 15.52
CA LYS A 17 -46.55 -16.29 16.25
C LYS A 17 -45.06 -16.14 15.92
N PRO A 18 -44.16 -16.43 16.88
CA PRO A 18 -42.74 -16.32 16.65
C PRO A 18 -42.21 -17.52 15.81
N THR A 19 -41.63 -17.21 14.66
CA THR A 19 -40.80 -18.14 13.91
C THR A 19 -39.43 -18.26 14.57
N ALA A 20 -38.95 -19.49 14.69
CA ALA A 20 -37.68 -19.84 15.32
C ALA A 20 -36.50 -19.05 14.77
N ARG A 21 -35.88 -18.27 15.60
CA ARG A 21 -34.57 -17.64 15.34
C ARG A 21 -33.51 -18.73 15.48
N THR A 22 -32.93 -19.14 14.37
CA THR A 22 -31.65 -19.85 14.35
C THR A 22 -30.58 -18.92 14.93
N ASN A 23 -30.15 -19.22 16.15
CA ASN A 23 -28.99 -18.62 16.80
C ASN A 23 -27.72 -19.08 16.06
N VAL A 24 -27.29 -18.31 15.06
CA VAL A 24 -25.90 -18.37 14.62
C VAL A 24 -25.09 -17.73 15.73
N ARG A 25 -24.48 -18.57 16.57
CA ARG A 25 -23.48 -18.15 17.54
C ARG A 25 -22.32 -17.49 16.78
N ARG A 26 -22.31 -16.16 16.70
CA ARG A 26 -21.07 -15.41 16.46
C ARG A 26 -20.12 -15.79 17.60
N LYS A 27 -19.10 -16.59 17.28
CA LYS A 27 -17.94 -16.76 18.16
C LYS A 27 -17.41 -15.33 18.42
N LYS A 28 -17.49 -14.85 19.66
CA LYS A 28 -16.70 -13.74 20.14
C LYS A 28 -15.24 -14.19 20.04
N MET A 29 -14.54 -13.76 18.99
CA MET A 29 -13.09 -13.89 18.95
C MET A 29 -12.52 -13.02 20.06
N GLY A 30 -11.64 -13.60 20.86
CA GLY A 30 -10.99 -12.93 21.98
C GLY A 30 -10.16 -11.74 21.49
N THR A 31 -10.19 -10.66 22.25
CA THR A 31 -9.60 -9.35 21.91
C THR A 31 -8.07 -9.30 22.04
N THR A 32 -7.37 -10.43 22.17
CA THR A 32 -5.92 -10.49 22.39
C THR A 32 -5.09 -11.01 21.22
N ASP A 33 -5.71 -11.57 20.15
CA ASP A 33 -4.97 -12.33 19.14
C ASP A 33 -4.67 -11.56 17.82
N HIS A 34 -4.86 -10.24 17.77
CA HIS A 34 -4.74 -9.47 16.52
C HIS A 34 -3.83 -8.22 16.63
N ILE A 35 -2.83 -8.26 17.50
CA ILE A 35 -1.86 -7.16 17.62
C ILE A 35 -0.73 -7.40 16.64
N PHE A 36 -0.43 -6.37 15.83
CA PHE A 36 0.61 -6.35 14.80
C PHE A 36 0.48 -7.42 13.71
N THR A 37 -0.74 -7.94 13.46
CA THR A 37 -0.98 -8.78 12.27
C THR A 37 -0.65 -8.01 11.00
N LEU A 38 -0.31 -8.74 9.93
CA LEU A 38 0.01 -8.18 8.63
C LEU A 38 -1.10 -8.47 7.63
N GLY A 39 -1.37 -7.50 6.76
CA GLY A 39 -2.09 -7.66 5.51
C GLY A 39 -1.30 -6.99 4.40
N ILE A 40 -1.16 -7.63 3.26
CA ILE A 40 -0.36 -7.12 2.13
C ILE A 40 -1.26 -7.06 0.90
N GLU A 41 -1.27 -5.90 0.23
CA GLU A 41 -1.88 -5.70 -1.08
C GLU A 41 -0.78 -5.33 -2.08
N GLU A 42 -0.67 -6.10 -3.16
CA GLU A 42 0.30 -5.89 -4.23
C GLU A 42 -0.41 -5.70 -5.57
N GLU A 43 0.05 -4.74 -6.35
CA GLU A 43 -0.45 -4.46 -7.69
C GLU A 43 0.52 -4.99 -8.76
N PHE A 44 -0.02 -5.72 -9.74
CA PHE A 44 0.73 -6.37 -10.80
C PHE A 44 0.35 -5.84 -12.17
N GLN A 45 1.35 -5.83 -13.04
CA GLN A 45 1.27 -5.56 -14.46
C GLN A 45 1.00 -6.85 -15.22
N ILE A 46 0.06 -6.84 -16.16
CA ILE A 46 -0.15 -7.93 -17.12
C ILE A 46 0.67 -7.59 -18.38
N ILE A 47 1.62 -8.45 -18.72
CA ILE A 47 2.64 -8.20 -19.76
C ILE A 47 2.44 -9.14 -20.96
N ASP A 48 2.40 -8.56 -22.15
CA ASP A 48 2.51 -9.28 -23.42
C ASP A 48 3.97 -9.74 -23.64
N PRO A 49 4.26 -11.04 -23.79
CA PRO A 49 5.63 -11.55 -23.86
C PRO A 49 6.37 -11.23 -25.17
N GLU A 50 5.67 -10.79 -26.23
CA GLU A 50 6.29 -10.44 -27.52
C GLU A 50 6.62 -8.96 -27.58
N THR A 51 5.64 -8.10 -27.19
CA THR A 51 5.82 -6.65 -27.25
C THR A 51 6.44 -6.07 -25.98
N ARG A 52 6.33 -6.74 -24.83
CA ARG A 52 6.64 -6.29 -23.46
C ARG A 52 5.74 -5.13 -23.01
N GLU A 53 4.67 -4.85 -23.72
CA GLU A 53 3.68 -3.85 -23.35
C GLU A 53 2.67 -4.39 -22.35
N LEU A 54 1.98 -3.47 -21.67
CA LEU A 54 0.84 -3.81 -20.83
C LEU A 54 -0.32 -4.36 -21.66
N ARG A 55 -1.01 -5.37 -21.13
CA ARG A 55 -2.19 -5.98 -21.73
C ARG A 55 -3.42 -5.80 -20.85
N SER A 56 -4.47 -5.18 -21.41
CA SER A 56 -5.78 -5.05 -20.75
C SER A 56 -6.50 -6.40 -20.74
N HIS A 57 -6.29 -7.25 -19.72
CA HIS A 57 -6.74 -8.66 -19.71
C HIS A 57 -7.31 -9.15 -18.38
N ILE A 58 -7.44 -8.29 -17.35
CA ILE A 58 -7.88 -8.70 -16.01
C ILE A 58 -9.23 -9.41 -15.98
N GLN A 59 -10.17 -9.03 -16.83
CA GLN A 59 -11.51 -9.63 -16.83
C GLN A 59 -11.47 -11.10 -17.23
N GLN A 60 -10.60 -11.47 -18.19
CA GLN A 60 -10.41 -12.84 -18.65
C GLN A 60 -9.70 -13.67 -17.55
N ILE A 61 -8.69 -13.11 -16.90
CA ILE A 61 -7.99 -13.73 -15.77
C ILE A 61 -9.00 -14.04 -14.65
N LEU A 62 -9.84 -13.08 -14.26
CA LEU A 62 -10.88 -13.29 -13.24
C LEU A 62 -11.92 -14.32 -13.65
N ALA A 63 -12.30 -14.39 -14.93
CA ALA A 63 -13.24 -15.39 -15.44
C ALA A 63 -12.66 -16.81 -15.40
N GLY A 64 -11.35 -16.95 -15.66
CA GLY A 64 -10.63 -18.24 -15.68
C GLY A 64 -10.13 -18.72 -14.29
N GLY A 65 -10.10 -17.84 -13.28
CA GLY A 65 -9.57 -18.13 -11.95
C GLY A 65 -10.44 -19.11 -11.14
N LYS A 66 -9.80 -19.94 -10.30
CA LYS A 66 -10.48 -20.76 -9.31
C LYS A 66 -11.19 -19.86 -8.27
N MET A 67 -12.20 -20.41 -7.58
CA MET A 67 -13.01 -19.68 -6.60
C MET A 67 -12.15 -19.05 -5.47
N ILE A 68 -11.06 -19.71 -5.06
CA ILE A 68 -10.13 -19.23 -4.03
C ILE A 68 -9.46 -17.93 -4.46
N LEU A 69 -9.00 -17.83 -5.73
CA LEU A 69 -8.35 -16.62 -6.21
C LEU A 69 -9.31 -15.42 -6.32
N LYS A 70 -10.62 -15.69 -6.58
CA LYS A 70 -11.62 -14.62 -6.72
C LYS A 70 -11.85 -13.79 -5.45
N GLU A 71 -11.51 -14.33 -4.29
CA GLU A 71 -11.62 -13.62 -3.00
C GLU A 71 -10.40 -12.73 -2.75
N HIS A 72 -9.24 -13.05 -3.35
CA HIS A 72 -7.96 -12.37 -3.16
C HIS A 72 -7.57 -11.44 -4.30
N VAL A 73 -8.17 -11.59 -5.47
CA VAL A 73 -7.90 -10.77 -6.67
C VAL A 73 -8.96 -9.71 -6.83
N LYS A 74 -8.52 -8.49 -6.97
CA LYS A 74 -9.39 -7.36 -7.29
C LYS A 74 -8.97 -6.74 -8.63
N SER A 75 -9.98 -6.34 -9.41
CA SER A 75 -9.74 -5.49 -10.57
C SER A 75 -9.46 -4.07 -10.11
N GLU A 76 -8.48 -3.44 -10.74
CA GLU A 76 -8.16 -2.05 -10.56
C GLU A 76 -8.75 -1.17 -11.69
N MET A 77 -8.49 0.15 -11.62
CA MET A 77 -9.07 1.11 -12.56
C MET A 77 -8.69 0.82 -14.01
N HIS A 78 -7.46 0.37 -14.27
CA HIS A 78 -7.02 -0.07 -15.58
C HIS A 78 -7.10 -1.60 -15.70
N GLN A 79 -7.58 -2.11 -16.83
CA GLN A 79 -7.70 -3.55 -17.07
C GLN A 79 -6.36 -4.29 -17.22
N SER A 80 -5.26 -3.57 -17.26
CA SER A 80 -3.89 -4.09 -17.25
C SER A 80 -3.28 -4.20 -15.84
N VAL A 81 -4.05 -3.85 -14.81
CA VAL A 81 -3.65 -3.86 -13.40
C VAL A 81 -4.43 -4.92 -12.64
N VAL A 82 -3.73 -5.73 -11.85
CA VAL A 82 -4.30 -6.74 -10.95
C VAL A 82 -3.83 -6.46 -9.54
N GLU A 83 -4.75 -6.31 -8.59
CA GLU A 83 -4.44 -6.25 -7.17
C GLU A 83 -4.62 -7.63 -6.53
N LEU A 84 -3.61 -8.08 -5.78
CA LEU A 84 -3.66 -9.25 -4.91
C LEU A 84 -3.65 -8.81 -3.44
N GLY A 85 -4.57 -9.35 -2.64
CA GLY A 85 -4.60 -9.11 -1.19
C GLY A 85 -4.47 -10.42 -0.42
N THR A 86 -3.58 -10.45 0.58
CA THR A 86 -3.50 -11.58 1.51
C THR A 86 -4.66 -11.60 2.50
N GLU A 87 -4.90 -12.75 3.13
CA GLU A 87 -5.65 -12.81 4.38
C GLU A 87 -4.86 -12.09 5.49
N VAL A 88 -5.49 -12.00 6.67
CA VAL A 88 -4.80 -11.51 7.87
C VAL A 88 -3.75 -12.52 8.32
N CYS A 89 -2.49 -12.14 8.23
CA CYS A 89 -1.34 -12.95 8.59
C CYS A 89 -0.89 -12.65 10.02
N SER A 90 -0.58 -13.69 10.79
CA SER A 90 -0.09 -13.55 12.16
C SER A 90 1.30 -12.91 12.26
N ASP A 91 2.14 -13.15 11.25
CA ASP A 91 3.54 -12.80 11.23
C ASP A 91 4.08 -12.70 9.79
N ALA A 92 5.34 -12.28 9.62
CA ALA A 92 5.99 -12.13 8.33
C ALA A 92 6.14 -13.46 7.56
N ARG A 93 6.28 -14.58 8.26
CA ARG A 93 6.40 -15.91 7.62
C ARG A 93 5.07 -16.32 6.98
N CYS A 94 3.96 -16.12 7.70
CA CYS A 94 2.62 -16.33 7.16
C CYS A 94 2.37 -15.44 5.95
N ALA A 95 2.74 -14.15 6.04
CA ALA A 95 2.61 -13.20 4.93
C ALA A 95 3.42 -13.63 3.70
N ARG A 96 4.68 -14.08 3.89
CA ARG A 96 5.53 -14.61 2.83
C ARG A 96 4.88 -15.77 2.09
N GLN A 97 4.37 -16.76 2.84
CA GLN A 97 3.76 -17.93 2.22
C GLN A 97 2.57 -17.52 1.35
N GLN A 98 1.69 -16.66 1.86
CA GLN A 98 0.53 -16.21 1.10
C GLN A 98 0.91 -15.39 -0.13
N VAL A 99 1.89 -14.49 -0.02
CA VAL A 99 2.39 -13.71 -1.16
C VAL A 99 2.95 -14.64 -2.25
N VAL A 100 3.76 -15.65 -1.89
CA VAL A 100 4.31 -16.63 -2.85
C VAL A 100 3.17 -17.42 -3.52
N ASP A 101 2.21 -17.91 -2.73
CA ASP A 101 1.10 -18.71 -3.24
C ASP A 101 0.22 -17.89 -4.20
N LEU A 102 -0.15 -16.66 -3.83
CA LEU A 102 -0.98 -15.77 -4.64
C LEU A 102 -0.26 -15.34 -5.93
N ARG A 103 1.02 -14.97 -5.85
CA ARG A 103 1.83 -14.63 -7.04
C ARG A 103 1.96 -15.84 -7.98
N SER A 104 2.23 -17.04 -7.45
CA SER A 104 2.32 -18.28 -8.25
C SER A 104 1.03 -18.59 -8.98
N GLU A 105 -0.11 -18.44 -8.29
CA GLU A 105 -1.41 -18.70 -8.89
C GLU A 105 -1.76 -17.65 -9.96
N LEU A 106 -1.47 -16.36 -9.72
CA LEU A 106 -1.65 -15.30 -10.73
C LEU A 106 -0.77 -15.51 -11.95
N ALA A 107 0.51 -15.86 -11.75
CA ALA A 107 1.45 -16.16 -12.84
C ALA A 107 0.98 -17.35 -13.68
N ALA A 108 0.52 -18.44 -13.04
CA ALA A 108 -0.03 -19.59 -13.73
C ALA A 108 -1.31 -19.28 -14.53
N LEU A 109 -2.17 -18.39 -14.02
CA LEU A 109 -3.35 -17.94 -14.75
C LEU A 109 -2.98 -17.09 -15.97
N ALA A 110 -2.08 -16.12 -15.81
CA ALA A 110 -1.61 -15.29 -16.92
C ALA A 110 -0.96 -16.16 -18.02
N ALA A 111 -0.16 -17.16 -17.62
CA ALA A 111 0.50 -18.09 -18.55
C ALA A 111 -0.47 -18.92 -19.41
N ARG A 112 -1.68 -19.24 -18.92
CA ARG A 112 -2.71 -19.94 -19.73
C ARG A 112 -3.14 -19.16 -20.95
N ASP A 113 -3.12 -17.83 -20.82
CA ASP A 113 -3.48 -16.91 -21.90
C ASP A 113 -2.24 -16.39 -22.66
N GLY A 114 -1.07 -17.01 -22.42
CA GLY A 114 0.18 -16.64 -23.06
C GLY A 114 0.77 -15.32 -22.55
N LEU A 115 0.36 -14.87 -21.37
CA LEU A 115 0.79 -13.60 -20.76
C LEU A 115 1.74 -13.85 -19.58
N LYS A 116 2.42 -12.78 -19.14
CA LYS A 116 3.28 -12.78 -17.97
C LYS A 116 2.83 -11.72 -16.98
N ILE A 117 3.32 -11.83 -15.73
CA ILE A 117 3.13 -10.80 -14.70
C ILE A 117 4.46 -10.13 -14.40
N ALA A 118 4.38 -8.86 -14.03
CA ALA A 118 5.50 -8.05 -13.57
C ALA A 118 5.05 -7.17 -12.40
N SER A 119 5.97 -6.79 -11.51
CA SER A 119 5.70 -5.91 -10.37
C SER A 119 6.79 -4.85 -10.26
N ALA A 120 6.42 -3.61 -10.52
CA ALA A 120 7.24 -2.40 -10.37
C ALA A 120 6.29 -1.19 -10.27
N GLY A 121 6.72 -0.08 -9.69
CA GLY A 121 5.84 1.08 -9.43
C GLY A 121 5.27 1.74 -10.68
N THR A 122 5.96 1.64 -11.83
CA THR A 122 5.49 2.06 -13.16
C THR A 122 5.90 1.05 -14.21
N HIS A 123 5.16 1.00 -15.33
CA HIS A 123 5.65 0.29 -16.51
C HIS A 123 6.64 1.19 -17.26
N PRO A 124 7.84 0.66 -17.69
CA PRO A 124 8.89 1.49 -18.27
C PRO A 124 8.46 2.31 -19.50
N PHE A 125 7.60 1.78 -20.38
CA PHE A 125 7.29 2.48 -21.64
C PHE A 125 5.84 2.42 -22.10
N SER A 126 4.97 1.56 -21.55
CA SER A 126 3.56 1.50 -21.98
C SER A 126 2.83 2.80 -21.69
N HIS A 127 2.02 3.22 -22.66
CA HIS A 127 1.28 4.48 -22.55
C HIS A 127 -0.08 4.25 -21.88
N TRP A 128 -0.45 5.12 -20.95
CA TRP A 128 -1.72 5.04 -20.23
C TRP A 128 -2.94 5.24 -21.13
N MET A 129 -2.81 5.99 -22.25
CA MET A 129 -3.89 6.18 -23.22
C MET A 129 -4.28 4.89 -23.97
N ASP A 130 -3.39 3.92 -24.04
CA ASP A 130 -3.63 2.64 -24.70
C ASP A 130 -4.30 1.62 -23.77
N GLN A 131 -4.50 1.97 -22.48
CA GLN A 131 -5.09 1.09 -21.50
C GLN A 131 -6.59 1.29 -21.34
N LEU A 132 -7.33 0.18 -21.29
CA LEU A 132 -8.77 0.20 -21.07
C LEU A 132 -9.09 0.42 -19.59
N ILE A 133 -10.12 1.24 -19.34
CA ILE A 133 -10.68 1.42 -17.99
C ILE A 133 -11.62 0.26 -17.70
N THR A 134 -11.56 -0.25 -16.48
CA THR A 134 -12.43 -1.31 -15.97
C THR A 134 -13.88 -0.82 -15.92
N LEU A 135 -14.80 -1.64 -16.43
CA LEU A 135 -16.23 -1.36 -16.46
C LEU A 135 -16.85 -1.62 -15.06
N ASP A 136 -16.63 -0.69 -14.15
CA ASP A 136 -17.16 -0.67 -12.79
C ASP A 136 -17.65 0.73 -12.47
N GLU A 137 -18.82 0.87 -11.84
CA GLU A 137 -19.45 2.16 -11.52
C GLU A 137 -18.54 3.03 -10.63
N ARG A 138 -17.79 2.40 -9.72
CA ARG A 138 -16.81 3.07 -8.84
C ARG A 138 -15.75 3.79 -9.66
N TYR A 139 -15.16 3.11 -10.66
CA TYR A 139 -14.12 3.70 -11.51
C TYR A 139 -14.70 4.70 -12.52
N ALA A 140 -15.90 4.44 -13.04
CA ALA A 140 -16.60 5.39 -13.89
C ALA A 140 -16.81 6.73 -13.17
N THR A 141 -17.16 6.70 -11.88
CA THR A 141 -17.30 7.91 -11.06
C THR A 141 -15.96 8.62 -10.90
N ILE A 142 -14.88 7.90 -10.55
CA ILE A 142 -13.54 8.50 -10.38
C ILE A 142 -13.08 9.12 -11.71
N VAL A 143 -13.24 8.41 -12.82
CA VAL A 143 -12.86 8.93 -14.15
C VAL A 143 -13.71 10.15 -14.54
N LYS A 144 -15.00 10.17 -14.20
CA LYS A 144 -15.87 11.33 -14.43
C LYS A 144 -15.40 12.55 -13.64
N ASP A 145 -15.04 12.39 -12.39
CA ASP A 145 -14.67 13.48 -11.50
C ASP A 145 -13.24 13.99 -11.76
N MET A 146 -12.29 13.08 -12.00
CA MET A 146 -10.85 13.38 -12.13
C MET A 146 -10.36 13.46 -13.59
N GLN A 147 -11.18 13.02 -14.56
CA GLN A 147 -10.89 13.09 -16.01
C GLN A 147 -9.50 12.53 -16.38
N GLN A 148 -8.64 13.34 -17.00
CA GLN A 148 -7.32 12.92 -17.43
C GLN A 148 -6.40 12.50 -16.28
N ILE A 149 -6.58 13.10 -15.10
CA ILE A 149 -5.78 12.72 -13.90
C ILE A 149 -6.02 11.24 -13.58
N ALA A 150 -7.28 10.80 -13.56
CA ALA A 150 -7.62 9.40 -13.33
C ALA A 150 -7.07 8.48 -14.43
N ARG A 151 -7.31 8.84 -15.71
CA ARG A 151 -6.85 8.04 -16.85
C ARG A 151 -5.33 7.87 -16.89
N ALA A 152 -4.57 8.89 -16.50
CA ALA A 152 -3.11 8.86 -16.48
C ALA A 152 -2.52 8.19 -15.21
N ASN A 153 -3.36 7.68 -14.30
CA ASN A 153 -2.92 7.04 -13.06
C ASN A 153 -2.60 5.54 -13.28
N LEU A 154 -1.71 5.27 -14.20
CA LEU A 154 -1.23 3.93 -14.54
C LEU A 154 0.00 3.60 -13.70
N ILE A 155 -0.22 3.29 -12.44
CA ILE A 155 0.81 3.07 -11.41
C ILE A 155 0.50 1.83 -10.61
N PHE A 156 1.50 1.31 -9.89
CA PHE A 156 1.42 0.06 -9.15
C PHE A 156 2.08 0.21 -7.78
N GLY A 157 1.35 -0.11 -6.73
CA GLY A 157 1.77 0.08 -5.36
C GLY A 157 1.90 -1.20 -4.57
N LEU A 158 2.58 -1.08 -3.45
CA LEU A 158 2.56 -2.02 -2.34
C LEU A 158 1.90 -1.33 -1.16
N HIS A 159 0.84 -1.94 -0.62
CA HIS A 159 0.20 -1.50 0.61
C HIS A 159 0.43 -2.52 1.71
N VAL A 160 0.79 -2.04 2.89
CA VAL A 160 1.01 -2.89 4.06
C VAL A 160 0.11 -2.42 5.20
N HIS A 161 -0.73 -3.32 5.68
CA HIS A 161 -1.58 -3.13 6.83
C HIS A 161 -0.93 -3.74 8.06
N VAL A 162 -0.81 -2.96 9.13
CA VAL A 162 -0.35 -3.45 10.44
C VAL A 162 -1.49 -3.33 11.44
N GLY A 163 -1.86 -4.45 12.06
CA GLY A 163 -2.96 -4.55 13.02
C GLY A 163 -2.69 -3.77 14.30
N ILE A 164 -3.59 -2.86 14.64
CA ILE A 164 -3.60 -2.10 15.89
C ILE A 164 -5.06 -1.90 16.32
N PRO A 165 -5.55 -2.68 17.31
CA PRO A 165 -6.98 -2.73 17.63
C PRO A 165 -7.56 -1.44 18.20
N ASP A 166 -6.78 -0.69 18.97
CA ASP A 166 -7.20 0.56 19.59
C ASP A 166 -6.95 1.72 18.63
N ARG A 167 -8.02 2.37 18.18
CA ARG A 167 -7.94 3.47 17.22
C ARG A 167 -7.35 4.77 17.80
N GLU A 168 -7.48 5.01 19.11
CA GLU A 168 -6.82 6.13 19.80
C GLU A 168 -5.30 5.90 19.88
N GLU A 169 -4.86 4.65 20.12
CA GLU A 169 -3.44 4.30 19.99
C GLU A 169 -2.99 4.43 18.54
N ALA A 170 -3.82 4.01 17.58
CA ALA A 170 -3.46 4.01 16.18
C ALA A 170 -3.22 5.41 15.59
N ILE A 171 -4.02 6.43 16.00
CA ILE A 171 -3.80 7.80 15.53
C ILE A 171 -2.47 8.37 16.02
N ASP A 172 -2.13 8.14 17.30
CA ASP A 172 -0.85 8.57 17.88
C ASP A 172 0.35 7.88 17.20
N VAL A 173 0.24 6.56 16.96
CA VAL A 173 1.27 5.78 16.28
C VAL A 173 1.41 6.23 14.82
N MET A 174 0.31 6.47 14.11
CA MET A 174 0.32 7.00 12.74
C MET A 174 1.03 8.35 12.67
N ASN A 175 0.73 9.27 13.59
CA ASN A 175 1.36 10.59 13.64
C ASN A 175 2.90 10.51 13.75
N GLN A 176 3.39 9.58 14.58
CA GLN A 176 4.83 9.38 14.79
C GLN A 176 5.46 8.59 13.63
N ALA A 177 4.76 7.59 13.08
CA ALA A 177 5.23 6.78 11.96
C ALA A 177 5.48 7.59 10.68
N ARG A 178 4.84 8.74 10.51
CA ARG A 178 5.08 9.66 9.37
C ARG A 178 6.55 10.03 9.18
N TYR A 179 7.32 10.12 10.28
CA TYR A 179 8.75 10.40 10.23
C TYR A 179 9.52 9.34 9.44
N PHE A 180 9.13 8.08 9.54
CA PHE A 180 9.83 6.96 8.91
C PHE A 180 9.43 6.74 7.45
N LEU A 181 8.39 7.43 6.94
CA LEU A 181 7.92 7.24 5.57
C LEU A 181 8.99 7.50 4.50
N PRO A 182 9.81 8.57 4.57
CA PRO A 182 10.90 8.78 3.61
C PRO A 182 11.94 7.66 3.62
N HIS A 183 12.26 7.09 4.78
CA HIS A 183 13.22 5.97 4.92
C HIS A 183 12.67 4.68 4.29
N ILE A 184 11.41 4.36 4.59
CA ILE A 184 10.70 3.23 3.99
C ILE A 184 10.62 3.41 2.46
N TYR A 185 10.35 4.64 2.01
CA TYR A 185 10.25 4.97 0.61
C TYR A 185 11.58 4.82 -0.12
N ALA A 186 12.70 5.27 0.47
CA ALA A 186 14.04 5.10 -0.10
C ALA A 186 14.42 3.63 -0.31
N LEU A 187 13.97 2.73 0.59
CA LEU A 187 14.14 1.29 0.46
C LEU A 187 13.27 0.67 -0.64
N SER A 188 12.11 1.27 -0.94
CA SER A 188 11.07 0.69 -1.79
C SER A 188 11.01 1.29 -3.21
N VAL A 189 11.92 2.20 -3.57
CA VAL A 189 11.91 2.83 -4.90
C VAL A 189 12.09 1.80 -6.01
N ASN A 190 11.14 1.77 -6.96
CA ASN A 190 11.09 0.78 -8.04
C ASN A 190 10.34 1.30 -9.29
N SER A 191 10.48 2.61 -9.62
CA SER A 191 9.80 3.21 -10.77
C SER A 191 10.61 4.33 -11.44
N PRO A 192 11.83 4.04 -11.97
CA PRO A 192 12.69 5.07 -12.54
C PRO A 192 12.28 5.49 -13.96
N PHE A 193 11.43 4.71 -14.64
CA PHE A 193 11.04 4.94 -16.03
C PHE A 193 9.56 5.27 -16.15
N TRP A 194 9.23 6.15 -17.12
CA TRP A 194 7.88 6.52 -17.48
C TRP A 194 7.78 6.91 -18.96
N LEU A 195 6.84 6.31 -19.69
CA LEU A 195 6.59 6.59 -21.12
C LEU A 195 7.87 6.50 -21.98
N GLY A 196 8.71 5.50 -21.74
CA GLY A 196 9.94 5.27 -22.48
C GLY A 196 11.11 6.19 -22.10
N GLN A 197 11.00 6.96 -21.03
CA GLN A 197 12.02 7.90 -20.59
C GLN A 197 12.55 7.54 -19.20
N ASN A 198 13.86 7.69 -19.01
CA ASN A 198 14.44 7.78 -17.65
C ASN A 198 14.02 9.12 -17.06
N THR A 199 13.24 9.08 -15.98
CA THR A 199 12.65 10.27 -15.36
C THR A 199 13.66 11.08 -14.54
N GLY A 200 14.81 10.49 -14.24
CA GLY A 200 15.80 11.03 -13.32
C GLY A 200 15.44 10.86 -11.84
N LEU A 201 14.27 10.25 -11.53
CA LEU A 201 13.85 9.86 -10.19
C LEU A 201 14.00 8.34 -10.05
N LYS A 202 14.22 7.84 -8.84
CA LYS A 202 14.18 6.38 -8.56
C LYS A 202 12.76 5.88 -8.29
N ALA A 203 11.83 6.79 -7.90
CA ALA A 203 10.42 6.49 -7.71
C ALA A 203 9.54 7.58 -8.33
N TYR A 204 9.06 7.33 -9.55
CA TYR A 204 8.19 8.26 -10.28
C TYR A 204 6.71 8.02 -10.00
N ARG A 205 6.33 6.85 -9.49
CA ARG A 205 4.94 6.47 -9.15
C ARG A 205 4.24 7.55 -8.33
N GLN A 206 4.87 8.02 -7.26
CA GLN A 206 4.27 9.01 -6.38
C GLN A 206 4.06 10.37 -7.07
N MET A 207 4.93 10.77 -7.99
CA MET A 207 4.75 12.02 -8.77
C MET A 207 3.50 11.96 -9.65
N ILE A 208 3.14 10.76 -10.11
CA ILE A 208 1.90 10.56 -10.86
C ILE A 208 0.72 10.60 -9.91
N PHE A 209 0.81 9.90 -8.76
CA PHE A 209 -0.26 9.77 -7.79
C PHE A 209 -0.63 11.09 -7.11
N GLU A 210 0.33 11.97 -6.88
CA GLU A 210 0.12 13.30 -6.25
C GLU A 210 -0.78 14.24 -7.04
N ARG A 211 -1.09 13.93 -8.29
CA ARG A 211 -2.10 14.67 -9.07
C ARG A 211 -3.50 14.48 -8.50
N PHE A 212 -3.74 13.40 -7.75
CA PHE A 212 -4.99 13.18 -7.04
C PHE A 212 -5.07 14.04 -5.78
N PRO A 213 -6.26 14.58 -5.43
CA PRO A 213 -6.44 15.23 -4.16
C PRO A 213 -6.31 14.22 -3.00
N ARG A 214 -5.94 14.72 -1.82
CA ARG A 214 -5.86 13.91 -0.59
C ARG A 214 -4.82 12.77 -0.66
N THR A 215 -3.72 13.01 -1.38
CA THR A 215 -2.52 12.17 -1.46
C THR A 215 -1.38 12.79 -0.65
N GLY A 216 -0.23 12.10 -0.56
CA GLY A 216 0.98 12.55 0.14
C GLY A 216 0.93 12.30 1.64
N ILE A 217 1.85 12.92 2.36
CA ILE A 217 1.96 12.79 3.82
C ILE A 217 0.76 13.48 4.51
N PRO A 218 0.00 12.80 5.41
CA PRO A 218 -1.04 13.47 6.18
C PRO A 218 -0.48 14.49 7.18
N ASP A 219 -1.27 15.47 7.56
CA ASP A 219 -0.99 16.27 8.75
C ASP A 219 -1.11 15.40 10.02
N ALA A 220 -0.52 15.85 11.13
CA ALA A 220 -0.74 15.22 12.42
C ALA A 220 -2.13 15.61 12.95
N PHE A 221 -2.80 14.69 13.61
CA PHE A 221 -4.08 14.91 14.30
C PHE A 221 -3.86 14.84 15.81
N GLU A 222 -4.43 15.77 16.54
CA GLU A 222 -4.31 15.82 18.00
C GLU A 222 -5.08 14.68 18.70
N SER A 223 -6.11 14.16 18.02
CA SER A 223 -6.96 13.08 18.55
C SER A 223 -7.68 12.32 17.43
N LEU A 224 -8.21 11.15 17.77
CA LEU A 224 -9.11 10.41 16.87
C LEU A 224 -10.39 11.22 16.56
N SER A 225 -10.88 12.01 17.53
CA SER A 225 -12.05 12.87 17.31
C SER A 225 -11.79 13.92 16.23
N GLU A 226 -10.62 14.56 16.23
CA GLU A 226 -10.24 15.52 15.17
C GLU A 226 -10.15 14.83 13.81
N TYR A 227 -9.56 13.65 13.75
CA TYR A 227 -9.50 12.85 12.53
C TYR A 227 -10.90 12.49 12.01
N ASP A 228 -11.78 12.03 12.89
CA ASP A 228 -13.16 11.68 12.52
C ASP A 228 -13.97 12.91 12.09
N ASP A 229 -13.77 14.07 12.72
CA ASP A 229 -14.45 15.32 12.35
C ASP A 229 -13.95 15.84 10.99
N TYR A 230 -12.66 15.70 10.68
CA TYR A 230 -12.12 15.94 9.34
C TYR A 230 -12.83 15.06 8.30
N LEU A 231 -12.95 13.75 8.54
CA LEU A 231 -13.64 12.84 7.61
C LEU A 231 -15.13 13.20 7.47
N LYS A 232 -15.83 13.47 8.57
CA LYS A 232 -17.25 13.89 8.55
C LYS A 232 -17.44 15.17 7.74
N LEU A 233 -16.55 16.15 7.87
CA LEU A 233 -16.58 17.38 7.09
C LEU A 233 -16.52 17.09 5.60
N LEU A 234 -15.54 16.29 5.15
CA LEU A 234 -15.39 15.95 3.74
C LEU A 234 -16.58 15.19 3.17
N VAL A 235 -17.18 14.28 3.96
CA VAL A 235 -18.38 13.54 3.55
C VAL A 235 -19.60 14.47 3.49
N SER A 236 -19.82 15.31 4.51
CA SER A 236 -20.99 16.20 4.58
C SER A 236 -20.97 17.32 3.52
N THR A 237 -19.78 17.65 3.02
CA THR A 237 -19.59 18.64 1.94
C THR A 237 -19.49 18.00 0.55
N ASN A 238 -19.75 16.70 0.43
CA ASN A 238 -19.69 15.93 -0.82
C ASN A 238 -18.31 15.96 -1.51
N CYS A 239 -17.23 16.21 -0.76
CA CYS A 239 -15.85 16.07 -1.29
C CYS A 239 -15.49 14.61 -1.53
N ILE A 240 -16.01 13.71 -0.68
CA ILE A 240 -15.89 12.26 -0.77
C ILE A 240 -17.20 11.61 -0.34
N ASP A 241 -17.46 10.40 -0.81
CA ASP A 241 -18.59 9.57 -0.34
C ASP A 241 -18.23 8.73 0.90
N ASN A 242 -16.94 8.38 1.04
CA ASN A 242 -16.41 7.63 2.17
C ASN A 242 -14.88 7.79 2.29
N ALA A 243 -14.34 7.37 3.44
CA ALA A 243 -12.92 7.52 3.77
C ALA A 243 -11.96 6.69 2.90
N LYS A 244 -12.43 5.78 2.03
CA LYS A 244 -11.57 5.09 1.05
C LYS A 244 -10.93 6.07 0.07
N LYS A 245 -11.55 7.23 -0.17
CA LYS A 245 -11.03 8.29 -1.06
C LYS A 245 -10.00 9.22 -0.39
N ILE A 246 -9.49 8.85 0.78
CA ILE A 246 -8.30 9.43 1.41
C ILE A 246 -7.12 8.56 1.01
N TRP A 247 -6.25 9.08 0.17
CA TRP A 247 -5.14 8.34 -0.46
C TRP A 247 -3.76 8.74 0.08
N TRP A 248 -3.70 9.12 1.38
CA TRP A 248 -2.42 9.47 2.01
C TRP A 248 -1.42 8.32 2.00
N ASP A 249 -0.16 8.64 2.11
CA ASP A 249 0.97 7.69 2.14
C ASP A 249 0.95 6.76 3.35
N ILE A 250 0.27 7.19 4.42
CA ILE A 250 -0.10 6.40 5.59
C ILE A 250 -1.48 6.86 6.08
N ARG A 251 -2.34 5.91 6.48
CA ARG A 251 -3.67 6.25 7.01
C ARG A 251 -4.16 5.22 8.03
N LEU A 252 -5.14 5.61 8.85
CA LEU A 252 -6.00 4.64 9.53
C LEU A 252 -6.95 4.07 8.50
N HIS A 253 -6.97 2.73 8.37
CA HIS A 253 -7.90 2.11 7.42
C HIS A 253 -9.36 2.33 7.89
N PRO A 254 -10.31 2.70 6.99
CA PRO A 254 -11.67 3.08 7.39
C PRO A 254 -12.51 1.92 7.93
N PHE A 255 -12.18 0.67 7.60
CA PHE A 255 -13.00 -0.50 7.96
C PHE A 255 -12.22 -1.55 8.76
N PHE A 256 -10.90 -1.55 8.71
CA PHE A 256 -10.04 -2.48 9.45
C PHE A 256 -9.33 -1.72 10.57
N ASN A 257 -9.08 -2.40 11.68
CA ASN A 257 -8.30 -1.83 12.77
C ASN A 257 -6.80 -1.96 12.45
N THR A 258 -6.36 -1.25 11.41
CA THR A 258 -4.98 -1.26 10.93
C THR A 258 -4.49 0.15 10.63
N ILE A 259 -3.19 0.36 10.76
CA ILE A 259 -2.45 1.42 10.08
C ILE A 259 -2.02 0.85 8.74
N GLU A 260 -2.34 1.56 7.65
CA GLU A 260 -2.04 1.18 6.29
C GLU A 260 -0.96 2.09 5.71
N PHE A 261 0.18 1.51 5.35
CA PHE A 261 1.26 2.18 4.62
C PHE A 261 1.04 2.01 3.13
N ARG A 262 1.11 3.11 2.36
CA ARG A 262 0.78 3.16 0.94
C ARG A 262 1.87 3.79 0.07
N ILE A 263 2.93 4.29 0.70
CA ILE A 263 3.99 5.06 0.04
C ILE A 263 4.82 4.22 -0.94
N CYS A 264 4.94 2.92 -0.71
CA CYS A 264 5.86 2.04 -1.43
C CYS A 264 5.45 1.79 -2.88
N ASP A 265 6.42 1.79 -3.79
CA ASP A 265 6.25 1.20 -5.11
C ASP A 265 5.99 -0.30 -4.98
N ALA A 266 5.30 -0.90 -5.94
CA ALA A 266 5.20 -2.35 -6.06
C ALA A 266 6.60 -2.96 -6.22
N GLN A 267 6.88 -4.07 -5.50
CA GLN A 267 8.20 -4.68 -5.44
C GLN A 267 8.30 -5.89 -6.37
N SER A 268 9.37 -5.96 -7.17
CA SER A 268 9.58 -7.10 -8.06
C SER A 268 9.78 -8.38 -7.25
N ARG A 269 10.68 -8.38 -6.28
CA ARG A 269 11.00 -9.56 -5.48
C ARG A 269 10.07 -9.73 -4.28
N VAL A 270 9.65 -10.96 -4.01
CA VAL A 270 8.90 -11.32 -2.80
C VAL A 270 9.65 -10.90 -1.54
N ASP A 271 10.97 -11.12 -1.52
CA ASP A 271 11.81 -10.83 -0.36
C ASP A 271 11.81 -9.33 -0.01
N ASP A 272 11.81 -8.45 -1.04
CA ASP A 272 11.73 -7.00 -0.85
C ASP A 272 10.38 -6.62 -0.23
N THR A 273 9.26 -7.18 -0.72
CA THR A 273 7.91 -6.96 -0.15
C THR A 273 7.84 -7.33 1.32
N ILE A 274 8.31 -8.53 1.67
CA ILE A 274 8.19 -9.06 3.03
C ILE A 274 9.13 -8.33 4.00
N ALA A 275 10.32 -7.96 3.57
CA ALA A 275 11.25 -7.18 4.37
C ALA A 275 10.69 -5.79 4.71
N LEU A 276 10.08 -5.09 3.74
CA LEU A 276 9.41 -3.82 3.97
C LEU A 276 8.23 -3.96 4.94
N ALA A 277 7.41 -5.01 4.79
CA ALA A 277 6.29 -5.28 5.69
C ALA A 277 6.77 -5.53 7.14
N ALA A 278 7.87 -6.26 7.32
CA ALA A 278 8.46 -6.54 8.63
C ALA A 278 9.01 -5.27 9.30
N VAL A 279 9.64 -4.36 8.54
CA VAL A 279 10.08 -3.05 9.05
C VAL A 279 8.90 -2.22 9.52
N MET A 280 7.82 -2.13 8.71
CA MET A 280 6.62 -1.37 9.08
C MET A 280 5.95 -1.95 10.31
N GLN A 281 5.87 -3.29 10.42
CA GLN A 281 5.36 -4.00 11.60
C GLN A 281 6.16 -3.65 12.85
N ALA A 282 7.48 -3.71 12.78
CA ALA A 282 8.36 -3.40 13.91
C ALA A 282 8.30 -1.91 14.32
N ILE A 283 8.19 -0.99 13.36
CA ILE A 283 7.99 0.44 13.64
C ILE A 283 6.68 0.67 14.40
N VAL A 284 5.56 0.08 13.95
CA VAL A 284 4.27 0.22 14.62
C VAL A 284 4.32 -0.37 16.03
N ALA A 285 4.94 -1.54 16.20
CA ALA A 285 5.11 -2.19 17.50
C ALA A 285 5.95 -1.33 18.45
N LYS A 286 7.07 -0.79 17.97
CA LYS A 286 7.95 0.11 18.73
C LYS A 286 7.21 1.36 19.21
N LEU A 287 6.55 2.05 18.31
CA LEU A 287 5.84 3.30 18.62
C LEU A 287 4.68 3.05 19.60
N GLN A 288 3.93 1.97 19.46
CA GLN A 288 2.89 1.60 20.41
C GLN A 288 3.48 1.30 21.80
N LYS A 289 4.59 0.58 21.85
CA LYS A 289 5.28 0.26 23.13
C LYS A 289 5.77 1.52 23.84
N LEU A 290 6.36 2.48 23.10
CA LEU A 290 6.76 3.78 23.65
C LEU A 290 5.55 4.52 24.22
N ARG A 291 4.44 4.61 23.46
CA ARG A 291 3.21 5.25 23.92
C ARG A 291 2.71 4.66 25.25
N ARG A 292 2.68 3.34 25.38
CA ARG A 292 2.28 2.64 26.61
C ARG A 292 3.21 2.88 27.79
N GLN A 293 4.45 3.29 27.52
CA GLN A 293 5.43 3.72 28.53
C GLN A 293 5.37 5.23 28.82
N ASN A 294 4.39 5.96 28.29
CA ASN A 294 4.30 7.43 28.32
C ASN A 294 5.49 8.14 27.68
N VAL A 295 6.11 7.52 26.68
CA VAL A 295 7.19 8.08 25.87
C VAL A 295 6.65 8.28 24.44
N THR A 296 6.94 9.42 23.83
CA THR A 296 6.56 9.69 22.45
C THR A 296 7.78 9.88 21.57
N PHE A 297 7.76 9.31 20.37
CA PHE A 297 8.70 9.72 19.33
C PHE A 297 8.28 11.10 18.82
N ARG A 298 9.26 11.95 18.48
CA ARG A 298 8.99 13.33 18.12
C ARG A 298 8.20 13.44 16.81
N SER A 299 7.08 14.18 16.83
CA SER A 299 6.31 14.50 15.63
C SER A 299 6.89 15.73 14.94
N TYR A 300 7.07 15.65 13.62
CA TYR A 300 7.59 16.73 12.79
C TYR A 300 6.51 17.27 11.85
N PRO A 301 6.61 18.57 11.45
CA PRO A 301 5.71 19.16 10.47
C PRO A 301 5.74 18.39 9.14
N ARG A 302 4.56 18.20 8.53
CA ARG A 302 4.41 17.51 7.24
C ARG A 302 5.39 18.03 6.18
N ARG A 303 5.54 19.35 6.03
CA ARG A 303 6.39 19.97 5.00
C ARG A 303 7.85 19.56 5.09
N LEU A 304 8.38 19.32 6.28
CA LEU A 304 9.74 18.83 6.46
C LEU A 304 9.86 17.35 6.06
N ILE A 305 8.83 16.55 6.38
CA ILE A 305 8.78 15.14 5.96
C ILE A 305 8.65 15.04 4.43
N ASP A 306 7.83 15.92 3.81
CA ASP A 306 7.70 16.00 2.35
C ASP A 306 9.03 16.33 1.65
N GLU A 307 9.87 17.18 2.24
CA GLU A 307 11.22 17.45 1.70
C GLU A 307 12.08 16.18 1.67
N ASN A 308 12.10 15.42 2.77
CA ASN A 308 12.81 14.14 2.81
C ASN A 308 12.18 13.10 1.86
N ARG A 309 10.87 13.09 1.74
CA ARG A 309 10.17 12.22 0.81
C ARG A 309 10.55 12.51 -0.65
N TRP A 310 10.65 13.78 -1.04
CA TRP A 310 11.15 14.17 -2.35
C TRP A 310 12.59 13.69 -2.57
N ARG A 311 13.50 13.90 -1.57
CA ARG A 311 14.88 13.43 -1.63
C ARG A 311 14.96 11.90 -1.78
N ALA A 312 14.15 11.15 -1.03
CA ALA A 312 14.04 9.69 -1.16
C ALA A 312 13.60 9.27 -2.56
N SER A 313 12.57 9.93 -3.14
CA SER A 313 12.11 9.62 -4.49
C SER A 313 13.16 9.89 -5.56
N ARG A 314 13.95 10.96 -5.37
CA ARG A 314 14.97 11.39 -6.33
C ARG A 314 16.23 10.52 -6.28
N TYR A 315 16.71 10.24 -5.08
CA TYR A 315 18.05 9.66 -4.87
C TYR A 315 18.01 8.25 -4.31
N GLY A 316 16.88 7.80 -3.72
CA GLY A 316 16.80 6.51 -3.03
C GLY A 316 17.86 6.40 -1.96
N LEU A 317 18.53 5.25 -1.92
CA LEU A 317 19.60 4.93 -0.95
C LEU A 317 20.89 5.75 -1.12
N ASP A 318 21.08 6.40 -2.26
CA ASP A 318 22.29 7.18 -2.54
C ASP A 318 22.13 8.66 -2.14
N GLY A 319 20.98 9.00 -1.56
CA GLY A 319 20.65 10.34 -1.12
C GLY A 319 21.08 10.65 0.30
N LYS A 320 20.81 11.91 0.66
CA LYS A 320 20.88 12.39 2.03
C LYS A 320 19.53 12.92 2.43
N LEU A 321 19.07 12.55 3.62
CA LEU A 321 17.89 13.15 4.22
C LEU A 321 18.26 14.16 5.29
N ILE A 322 17.31 14.99 5.68
CA ILE A 322 17.46 15.90 6.79
C ILE A 322 17.19 15.16 8.08
N ASP A 323 18.17 15.08 8.96
CA ASP A 323 17.93 14.75 10.35
C ASP A 323 17.40 16.01 11.06
N PHE A 324 16.11 15.99 11.39
CA PHE A 324 15.45 17.14 12.01
C PHE A 324 15.90 17.41 13.44
N GLY A 325 16.39 16.40 14.14
CA GLY A 325 16.92 16.52 15.50
C GLY A 325 18.29 17.20 15.52
N ARG A 326 19.19 16.69 14.68
CA ARG A 326 20.56 17.22 14.51
C ARG A 326 20.61 18.48 13.65
N LYS A 327 19.58 18.75 12.84
CA LYS A 327 19.47 19.89 11.90
C LYS A 327 20.58 19.88 10.85
N CYS A 328 20.91 18.73 10.32
CA CYS A 328 21.93 18.53 9.29
C CYS A 328 21.48 17.48 8.26
N GLU A 329 22.18 17.43 7.14
CA GLU A 329 22.05 16.34 6.18
C GLU A 329 22.81 15.10 6.68
N MET A 330 22.16 13.95 6.61
CA MET A 330 22.72 12.64 6.93
C MET A 330 22.59 11.72 5.74
N ASP A 331 23.54 10.81 5.56
CA ASP A 331 23.46 9.76 4.57
C ASP A 331 22.24 8.85 4.85
N GLU A 332 21.49 8.50 3.82
CA GLU A 332 20.28 7.70 4.00
C GLU A 332 20.59 6.32 4.60
N ARG A 333 21.69 5.69 4.21
CA ARG A 333 22.08 4.41 4.79
C ARG A 333 22.42 4.50 6.27
N GLU A 334 23.04 5.61 6.71
CA GLU A 334 23.28 5.84 8.14
C GLU A 334 21.97 5.99 8.91
N LEU A 335 21.01 6.76 8.39
CA LEU A 335 19.69 6.91 9.02
C LEU A 335 18.89 5.63 9.03
N LEU A 336 19.02 4.80 7.99
CA LEU A 336 18.41 3.47 7.95
C LEU A 336 18.99 2.53 9.02
N HIS A 337 20.32 2.54 9.22
CA HIS A 337 20.92 1.77 10.32
C HIS A 337 20.40 2.24 11.70
N GLU A 338 20.31 3.55 11.91
CA GLU A 338 19.71 4.11 13.14
C GLU A 338 18.24 3.68 13.31
N MET A 339 17.47 3.63 12.22
CA MET A 339 16.09 3.14 12.24
C MET A 339 16.05 1.64 12.62
N LEU A 340 16.93 0.81 12.05
CA LEU A 340 17.00 -0.61 12.37
C LEU A 340 17.43 -0.85 13.83
N GLU A 341 18.39 -0.07 14.36
CA GLU A 341 18.76 -0.11 15.78
C GLU A 341 17.58 0.31 16.66
N PHE A 342 16.82 1.35 16.27
CA PHE A 342 15.65 1.82 17.01
C PHE A 342 14.58 0.75 17.18
N ILE A 343 14.35 -0.10 16.18
CA ILE A 343 13.33 -1.16 16.19
C ILE A 343 13.88 -2.55 16.60
N ALA A 344 15.17 -2.68 16.91
CA ALA A 344 15.83 -3.99 17.11
C ALA A 344 15.13 -4.89 18.13
N THR A 345 14.69 -4.32 19.27
CA THR A 345 13.96 -5.08 20.31
C THR A 345 12.65 -5.68 19.76
N GLU A 346 11.92 -4.92 18.97
CA GLU A 346 10.65 -5.35 18.38
C GLU A 346 10.86 -6.37 17.28
N VAL A 347 11.98 -6.28 16.55
CA VAL A 347 12.42 -7.32 15.59
C VAL A 347 12.65 -8.65 16.31
N ASP A 348 13.34 -8.63 17.48
CA ASP A 348 13.53 -9.82 18.32
C ASP A 348 12.19 -10.40 18.78
N GLU A 349 11.29 -9.55 19.30
CA GLU A 349 9.99 -9.96 19.83
C GLU A 349 9.05 -10.51 18.73
N LEU A 350 9.12 -9.99 17.52
CA LEU A 350 8.32 -10.42 16.36
C LEU A 350 8.96 -11.58 15.57
N GLY A 351 10.24 -11.85 15.79
CA GLY A 351 11.00 -12.91 15.09
C GLY A 351 11.36 -12.58 13.64
N ASN A 352 11.48 -11.29 13.30
CA ASN A 352 11.69 -10.79 11.93
C ASN A 352 13.17 -10.66 11.52
N HIS A 353 14.07 -11.44 12.11
CA HIS A 353 15.52 -11.33 11.85
C HIS A 353 15.90 -11.56 10.38
N ALA A 354 15.27 -12.55 9.73
CA ALA A 354 15.56 -12.88 8.33
C ALA A 354 15.17 -11.73 7.39
N GLU A 355 14.04 -11.10 7.66
CA GLU A 355 13.49 -9.98 6.91
C GLU A 355 14.37 -8.73 7.07
N ILE A 356 14.83 -8.46 8.29
CA ILE A 356 15.76 -7.34 8.53
C ILE A 356 17.14 -7.58 7.89
N ALA A 357 17.64 -8.82 7.91
CA ALA A 357 18.87 -9.17 7.18
C ALA A 357 18.72 -8.93 5.66
N HIS A 358 17.48 -9.05 5.12
CA HIS A 358 17.22 -8.71 3.73
C HIS A 358 17.22 -7.18 3.48
N ILE A 359 16.80 -6.36 4.43
CA ILE A 359 16.97 -4.89 4.34
C ILE A 359 18.45 -4.51 4.20
N GLU A 360 19.33 -5.13 4.99
CA GLU A 360 20.77 -4.94 4.86
C GLU A 360 21.28 -5.36 3.46
N ARG A 361 20.69 -6.39 2.89
CA ARG A 361 20.96 -6.80 1.51
C ARG A 361 20.51 -5.74 0.50
N ILE A 362 19.31 -5.20 0.62
CA ILE A 362 18.81 -4.08 -0.22
C ILE A 362 19.76 -2.89 -0.13
N MET A 363 20.18 -2.50 1.07
CA MET A 363 21.10 -1.39 1.27
C MET A 363 22.48 -1.62 0.59
N ARG A 364 22.95 -2.86 0.55
CA ARG A 364 24.22 -3.21 -0.08
C ARG A 364 24.13 -3.37 -1.61
N GLU A 365 23.06 -4.01 -2.11
CA GLU A 365 22.93 -4.44 -3.51
C GLU A 365 22.11 -3.45 -4.37
N GLY A 366 21.40 -2.51 -3.74
CA GLY A 366 20.51 -1.56 -4.38
C GLY A 366 19.04 -2.00 -4.42
N THR A 367 18.19 -1.06 -4.71
CA THR A 367 16.73 -1.19 -4.80
C THR A 367 16.29 -1.74 -6.17
N GLY A 368 14.98 -1.95 -6.35
CA GLY A 368 14.42 -2.29 -7.66
C GLY A 368 14.75 -1.25 -8.74
N ALA A 369 14.72 0.04 -8.38
CA ALA A 369 15.10 1.11 -9.30
C ALA A 369 16.57 1.03 -9.74
N ASP A 370 17.47 0.73 -8.81
CA ASP A 370 18.91 0.57 -9.13
C ASP A 370 19.14 -0.57 -10.09
N ARG A 371 18.45 -1.69 -9.90
CA ARG A 371 18.52 -2.86 -10.77
C ARG A 371 17.96 -2.56 -12.17
N GLN A 372 16.84 -1.87 -12.28
CA GLN A 372 16.27 -1.41 -13.56
C GLN A 372 17.24 -0.46 -14.31
N LEU A 373 17.79 0.53 -13.60
CA LEU A 373 18.75 1.48 -14.16
C LEU A 373 20.03 0.77 -14.66
N ALA A 374 20.56 -0.19 -13.91
CA ALA A 374 21.73 -0.96 -14.31
C ALA A 374 21.47 -1.81 -15.58
N VAL A 375 20.25 -2.34 -15.78
CA VAL A 375 19.90 -3.02 -17.04
C VAL A 375 19.84 -2.02 -18.18
N TRP A 376 19.19 -0.87 -17.96
CA TRP A 376 19.10 0.19 -18.96
C TRP A 376 20.48 0.71 -19.39
N GLU A 377 21.37 0.96 -18.45
CA GLU A 377 22.73 1.43 -18.75
C GLU A 377 23.51 0.46 -19.65
N ARG A 378 23.32 -0.86 -19.46
CA ARG A 378 23.99 -1.89 -20.24
C ARG A 378 23.35 -2.13 -21.60
N ALA A 379 22.01 -2.20 -21.65
CA ALA A 379 21.28 -2.66 -22.83
C ALA A 379 20.76 -1.53 -23.72
N GLN A 380 20.51 -0.33 -23.15
CA GLN A 380 19.81 0.80 -23.82
C GLN A 380 18.49 0.37 -24.46
N ASP A 381 17.82 -0.62 -23.85
CA ASP A 381 16.57 -1.22 -24.32
C ASP A 381 15.56 -1.36 -23.18
N MET A 382 14.42 -0.70 -23.31
CA MET A 382 13.33 -0.76 -22.31
C MET A 382 12.69 -2.14 -22.24
N LYS A 383 12.73 -2.93 -23.33
CA LYS A 383 12.23 -4.32 -23.29
C LYS A 383 13.10 -5.19 -22.39
N ALA A 384 14.41 -5.00 -22.40
CA ALA A 384 15.32 -5.69 -21.49
C ALA A 384 15.03 -5.31 -20.02
N VAL A 385 14.66 -4.07 -19.74
CA VAL A 385 14.22 -3.66 -18.39
C VAL A 385 12.94 -4.39 -17.98
N VAL A 386 11.93 -4.48 -18.86
CA VAL A 386 10.71 -5.24 -18.57
C VAL A 386 11.01 -6.73 -18.37
N ASP A 387 11.88 -7.32 -19.18
CA ASP A 387 12.30 -8.74 -19.03
C ASP A 387 12.94 -8.98 -17.67
N GLN A 388 13.76 -8.04 -17.16
CA GLN A 388 14.33 -8.09 -15.81
C GLN A 388 13.25 -8.04 -14.73
N ILE A 389 12.29 -7.11 -14.84
CA ILE A 389 11.20 -6.98 -13.88
C ILE A 389 10.37 -8.27 -13.84
N VAL A 390 10.03 -8.82 -15.02
CA VAL A 390 9.31 -10.10 -15.14
C VAL A 390 10.10 -11.23 -14.50
N ALA A 391 11.40 -11.33 -14.75
CA ALA A 391 12.25 -12.39 -14.20
C ALA A 391 12.29 -12.32 -12.67
N GLU A 392 12.53 -11.14 -12.08
CA GLU A 392 12.53 -10.93 -10.62
C GLU A 392 11.15 -11.17 -9.99
N THR A 393 10.05 -10.79 -10.67
CA THR A 393 8.69 -10.99 -10.16
C THR A 393 8.35 -12.48 -10.03
N ASN A 394 8.89 -13.31 -10.92
CA ASN A 394 8.62 -14.74 -10.96
C ASN A 394 9.72 -15.58 -10.27
N GLU A 395 10.74 -14.95 -9.71
CA GLU A 395 11.81 -15.64 -8.98
C GLU A 395 11.25 -16.35 -7.73
N GLY A 396 11.54 -17.66 -7.62
CA GLY A 396 11.11 -18.48 -6.48
C GLY A 396 9.63 -18.87 -6.47
N LEU A 397 8.87 -18.56 -7.52
CA LEU A 397 7.48 -19.00 -7.66
C LEU A 397 7.40 -20.45 -8.18
N ALA A 398 6.37 -21.16 -7.75
CA ALA A 398 6.03 -22.49 -8.28
C ALA A 398 5.22 -22.32 -9.57
N LEU A 399 5.90 -22.32 -10.73
CA LEU A 399 5.30 -22.16 -12.06
C LEU A 399 5.11 -23.51 -12.75
#